data_443e3ef7469afe569048f93c8a73f1e3
#
_entry.id   443e3ef7469afe569048f93c8a73f1e3
#
_cell.length_a   1.000
_cell.length_b   1.000
_cell.length_c   1.000
_cell.angle_alpha   90.00
_cell.angle_beta   90.00
_cell.angle_gamma   90.00
#
_symmetry.space_group_name_H-M   'P 1'
#
loop_
_entity.id
_entity.type
_entity.pdbx_description
1 polymer ?
#
loop_
_entity_poly.entity_id
_entity_poly.type
_entity_poly.pdbx_seq_one_letter_code
_entity_poly.pdbx_strand_id
1 'polypeptide(L)'
;MKALVADRMRALFAVLGLMLILFVALPLLRTATASSPGVLWQTLLEEEVRDSILLTFYTSLVATCVAFISGVPLAYLLARTDFPGKRLIEGIIDVPIVVPHSAAGIALLMVFGRRMLLGKAFGLLGIKFVSAVPGIVVVMLFVSLSFLVNAAREGFEAVDPRLERVARTLGASPWWAFWRISFPLAWRSILSGMILMWARGLSEFGAVVIIAYHPMVAPVLLYERFESFGLRYSRPVATLMILICLVTFVVLRVIAGRERKEEA
;
A
#
# COMPACT_ATOMS: atom_id res chain seq x y z
N MET A 1 -33.09 25.83 24.78
CA MET A 1 -33.38 24.47 24.32
C MET A 1 -32.44 24.02 23.17
N LYS A 2 -32.25 24.79 22.09
CA LYS A 2 -31.34 24.43 20.97
C LYS A 2 -29.86 24.25 21.39
N ALA A 3 -29.34 25.12 22.27
CA ALA A 3 -27.95 25.02 22.77
C ALA A 3 -27.70 23.75 23.58
N LEU A 4 -28.61 23.39 24.49
CA LEU A 4 -28.54 22.18 25.30
C LEU A 4 -28.59 20.87 24.46
N VAL A 5 -29.35 20.88 23.36
CA VAL A 5 -29.42 19.75 22.43
C VAL A 5 -28.11 19.63 21.64
N ALA A 6 -27.54 20.77 21.20
CA ALA A 6 -26.24 20.80 20.52
C ALA A 6 -25.11 20.30 21.41
N ASP A 7 -25.10 20.67 22.70
CA ASP A 7 -24.08 20.23 23.64
C ASP A 7 -24.19 18.73 23.95
N ARG A 8 -25.40 18.21 24.11
CA ARG A 8 -25.63 16.75 24.29
C ARG A 8 -25.20 15.95 23.06
N MET A 9 -25.49 16.46 21.85
CA MET A 9 -25.05 15.81 20.60
C MET A 9 -23.52 15.80 20.48
N ARG A 10 -22.85 16.91 20.80
CA ARG A 10 -21.37 17.01 20.80
C ARG A 10 -20.77 16.04 21.81
N ALA A 11 -21.33 15.98 23.04
CA ALA A 11 -20.88 15.06 24.06
C ALA A 11 -21.05 13.59 23.63
N LEU A 12 -22.19 13.22 23.03
CA LEU A 12 -22.40 11.87 22.49
C LEU A 12 -21.37 11.53 21.40
N PHE A 13 -21.16 12.45 20.44
CA PHE A 13 -20.17 12.24 19.37
C PHE A 13 -18.75 12.13 19.92
N ALA A 14 -18.41 12.94 20.91
CA ALA A 14 -17.10 12.85 21.58
C ALA A 14 -16.89 11.50 22.28
N VAL A 15 -17.92 11.00 23.00
CA VAL A 15 -17.85 9.69 23.66
C VAL A 15 -17.71 8.56 22.64
N LEU A 16 -18.53 8.56 21.58
CA LEU A 16 -18.45 7.54 20.52
C LEU A 16 -17.10 7.60 19.80
N GLY A 17 -16.60 8.81 19.50
CA GLY A 17 -15.27 9.01 18.91
C GLY A 17 -14.16 8.52 19.83
N LEU A 18 -14.23 8.82 21.12
CA LEU A 18 -13.26 8.35 22.12
C LEU A 18 -13.26 6.82 22.25
N MET A 19 -14.44 6.20 22.27
CA MET A 19 -14.55 4.73 22.29
C MET A 19 -13.87 4.10 21.08
N LEU A 20 -14.08 4.65 19.88
CA LEU A 20 -13.43 4.17 18.66
C LEU A 20 -11.91 4.34 18.71
N ILE A 21 -11.44 5.50 19.17
CA ILE A 21 -10.00 5.77 19.34
C ILE A 21 -9.39 4.78 20.33
N LEU A 22 -10.03 4.57 21.48
CA LEU A 22 -9.57 3.62 22.49
C LEU A 22 -9.57 2.18 21.96
N PHE A 23 -10.58 1.78 21.22
CA PHE A 23 -10.66 0.45 20.60
C PHE A 23 -9.46 0.18 19.68
N VAL A 24 -9.00 1.17 18.93
CA VAL A 24 -7.82 1.05 18.07
C VAL A 24 -6.52 1.20 18.86
N ALA A 25 -6.45 2.17 19.77
CA ALA A 25 -5.22 2.50 20.48
C ALA A 25 -4.82 1.45 21.54
N LEU A 26 -5.79 0.87 22.26
CA LEU A 26 -5.49 -0.07 23.36
C LEU A 26 -4.72 -1.32 22.91
N PRO A 27 -5.11 -2.05 21.84
CA PRO A 27 -4.33 -3.20 21.36
C PRO A 27 -2.93 -2.82 20.92
N LEU A 28 -2.78 -1.68 20.23
CA LEU A 28 -1.48 -1.20 19.75
C LEU A 28 -0.56 -0.82 20.91
N LEU A 29 -1.06 -0.05 21.88
CA LEU A 29 -0.31 0.32 23.08
C LEU A 29 0.06 -0.92 23.90
N ARG A 30 -0.88 -1.84 24.08
CA ARG A 30 -0.63 -3.09 24.82
C ARG A 30 0.46 -3.93 24.16
N THR A 31 0.46 -4.03 22.84
CA THR A 31 1.49 -4.76 22.10
C THR A 31 2.83 -4.02 22.16
N ALA A 32 2.84 -2.70 21.95
CA ALA A 32 4.06 -1.88 22.00
C ALA A 32 4.76 -1.95 23.37
N THR A 33 3.99 -2.07 24.47
CA THR A 33 4.52 -2.16 25.84
C THR A 33 4.74 -3.59 26.33
N ALA A 34 4.40 -4.59 25.54
CA ALA A 34 4.40 -5.99 25.96
C ALA A 34 5.80 -6.64 25.99
N SER A 35 6.78 -6.05 25.34
CA SER A 35 8.15 -6.54 25.28
C SER A 35 9.12 -5.50 25.83
N SER A 36 10.12 -5.93 26.62
CA SER A 36 11.13 -5.01 27.12
C SER A 36 12.05 -4.51 25.98
N PRO A 37 12.63 -3.31 26.09
CA PRO A 37 13.54 -2.77 25.08
C PRO A 37 14.72 -3.71 24.77
N GLY A 38 15.26 -4.41 25.79
CA GLY A 38 16.34 -5.37 25.61
C GLY A 38 15.94 -6.56 24.75
N VAL A 39 14.73 -7.11 24.96
CA VAL A 39 14.20 -8.19 24.13
C VAL A 39 13.96 -7.72 22.68
N LEU A 40 13.42 -6.52 22.51
CA LEU A 40 13.20 -5.96 21.17
C LEU A 40 14.54 -5.77 20.43
N TRP A 41 15.56 -5.29 21.13
CA TRP A 41 16.90 -5.12 20.55
C TRP A 41 17.51 -6.47 20.14
N GLN A 42 17.45 -7.47 21.01
CA GLN A 42 17.92 -8.81 20.69
C GLN A 42 17.18 -9.41 19.49
N THR A 43 15.84 -9.29 19.46
CA THR A 43 15.01 -9.77 18.34
C THR A 43 15.37 -9.06 17.03
N LEU A 44 15.64 -7.75 17.06
CA LEU A 44 16.06 -7.01 15.87
C LEU A 44 17.44 -7.43 15.35
N LEU A 45 18.32 -7.91 16.23
CA LEU A 45 19.64 -8.42 15.84
C LEU A 45 19.59 -9.84 15.26
N GLU A 46 18.48 -10.57 15.44
CA GLU A 46 18.29 -11.85 14.76
C GLU A 46 18.28 -11.64 13.25
N GLU A 47 19.18 -12.35 12.55
CA GLU A 47 19.33 -12.20 11.09
C GLU A 47 18.02 -12.44 10.34
N GLU A 48 17.30 -13.49 10.71
CA GLU A 48 16.02 -13.85 10.11
C GLU A 48 14.96 -12.73 10.24
N VAL A 49 14.87 -12.08 11.43
CA VAL A 49 13.93 -10.97 11.67
C VAL A 49 14.32 -9.75 10.88
N ARG A 50 15.59 -9.36 10.92
CA ARG A 50 16.10 -8.22 10.18
C ARG A 50 15.89 -8.39 8.68
N ASP A 51 16.25 -9.55 8.14
CA ASP A 51 16.16 -9.82 6.71
C ASP A 51 14.70 -9.89 6.25
N SER A 52 13.80 -10.46 7.06
CA SER A 52 12.36 -10.47 6.76
C SER A 52 11.75 -9.05 6.75
N ILE A 53 12.15 -8.18 7.67
CA ILE A 53 11.72 -6.78 7.70
C ILE A 53 12.26 -6.05 6.46
N LEU A 54 13.55 -6.13 6.18
CA LEU A 54 14.17 -5.49 5.02
C LEU A 54 13.54 -5.98 3.71
N LEU A 55 13.30 -7.28 3.58
CA LEU A 55 12.64 -7.86 2.42
C LEU A 55 11.22 -7.32 2.24
N THR A 56 10.46 -7.18 3.33
CA THR A 56 9.09 -6.63 3.30
C THR A 56 9.09 -5.20 2.76
N PHE A 57 9.98 -4.36 3.28
CA PHE A 57 10.12 -2.96 2.85
C PHE A 57 10.59 -2.85 1.40
N TYR A 58 11.60 -3.63 1.03
CA TYR A 58 12.13 -3.67 -0.32
C TYR A 58 11.08 -4.10 -1.35
N THR A 59 10.42 -5.24 -1.11
CA THR A 59 9.44 -5.78 -2.07
C THR A 59 8.20 -4.90 -2.23
N SER A 60 7.73 -4.31 -1.13
CA SER A 60 6.62 -3.35 -1.17
C SER A 60 7.01 -2.06 -1.90
N LEU A 61 8.24 -1.57 -1.71
CA LEU A 61 8.75 -0.40 -2.44
C LEU A 61 8.87 -0.69 -3.94
N VAL A 62 9.45 -1.83 -4.31
CA VAL A 62 9.55 -2.25 -5.72
C VAL A 62 8.17 -2.38 -6.36
N ALA A 63 7.21 -3.00 -5.66
CA ALA A 63 5.82 -3.08 -6.14
C ALA A 63 5.20 -1.69 -6.38
N THR A 64 5.45 -0.75 -5.45
CA THR A 64 4.98 0.63 -5.58
C THR A 64 5.64 1.36 -6.74
N CYS A 65 6.93 1.16 -6.98
CA CYS A 65 7.63 1.74 -8.13
C CYS A 65 7.10 1.18 -9.47
N VAL A 66 6.83 -0.12 -9.54
CA VAL A 66 6.24 -0.75 -10.73
C VAL A 66 4.83 -0.20 -10.99
N ALA A 67 4.02 -0.07 -9.94
CA ALA A 67 2.69 0.53 -10.03
C ALA A 67 2.75 2.01 -10.42
N PHE A 68 3.71 2.77 -9.93
CA PHE A 68 3.90 4.17 -10.32
C PHE A 68 4.15 4.30 -11.82
N ILE A 69 5.06 3.49 -12.37
CA ILE A 69 5.44 3.54 -13.80
C ILE A 69 4.26 3.14 -14.69
N SER A 70 3.46 2.15 -14.31
CA SER A 70 2.34 1.63 -15.13
C SER A 70 0.99 2.23 -14.75
N GLY A 71 0.73 2.44 -13.47
CA GLY A 71 -0.55 2.87 -12.94
C GLY A 71 -0.82 4.36 -13.09
N VAL A 72 0.21 5.22 -12.95
CA VAL A 72 0.02 6.67 -13.12
C VAL A 72 -0.38 7.03 -14.55
N PRO A 73 0.26 6.51 -15.62
CA PRO A 73 -0.25 6.70 -16.98
C PRO A 73 -1.67 6.17 -17.19
N LEU A 74 -2.00 5.00 -16.63
CA LEU A 74 -3.35 4.46 -16.68
C LEU A 74 -4.35 5.38 -15.98
N ALA A 75 -4.03 5.88 -14.79
CA ALA A 75 -4.85 6.81 -14.03
C ALA A 75 -5.10 8.11 -14.82
N TYR A 76 -4.08 8.64 -15.50
CA TYR A 76 -4.22 9.81 -16.37
C TYR A 76 -5.16 9.55 -17.53
N LEU A 77 -5.04 8.39 -18.21
CA LEU A 77 -5.95 8.02 -19.29
C LEU A 77 -7.39 7.91 -18.79
N LEU A 78 -7.61 7.27 -17.64
CA LEU A 78 -8.93 7.15 -17.03
C LEU A 78 -9.51 8.52 -16.64
N ALA A 79 -8.69 9.46 -16.18
CA ALA A 79 -9.12 10.80 -15.81
C ALA A 79 -9.46 11.70 -17.02
N ARG A 80 -8.80 11.49 -18.17
CA ARG A 80 -8.86 12.42 -19.33
C ARG A 80 -9.65 11.92 -20.52
N THR A 81 -9.96 10.62 -20.57
CA THR A 81 -10.63 10.02 -21.74
C THR A 81 -11.89 9.29 -21.34
N ASP A 82 -12.91 9.42 -22.19
CA ASP A 82 -14.13 8.61 -22.13
C ASP A 82 -14.14 7.66 -23.31
N PHE A 83 -14.22 6.36 -23.00
CA PHE A 83 -14.23 5.30 -24.01
C PHE A 83 -15.14 4.16 -23.54
N PRO A 84 -15.67 3.35 -24.47
CA PRO A 84 -16.49 2.20 -24.13
C PRO A 84 -15.65 1.19 -23.34
N GLY A 85 -16.18 0.73 -22.19
CA GLY A 85 -15.46 -0.19 -21.30
C GLY A 85 -14.66 0.47 -20.17
N LYS A 86 -14.57 1.81 -20.08
CA LYS A 86 -13.89 2.52 -18.99
C LYS A 86 -14.33 2.02 -17.61
N ARG A 87 -15.64 1.95 -17.35
CA ARG A 87 -16.20 1.47 -16.07
C ARG A 87 -15.80 0.00 -15.77
N LEU A 88 -15.64 -0.81 -16.79
CA LEU A 88 -15.17 -2.19 -16.61
C LEU A 88 -13.71 -2.22 -16.16
N ILE A 89 -12.86 -1.39 -16.77
CA ILE A 89 -11.44 -1.26 -16.36
C ILE A 89 -11.32 -0.73 -14.93
N GLU A 90 -12.08 0.30 -14.58
CA GLU A 90 -12.17 0.82 -13.20
C GLU A 90 -12.58 -0.30 -12.23
N GLY A 91 -13.62 -1.06 -12.56
CA GLY A 91 -14.04 -2.20 -11.76
C GLY A 91 -12.97 -3.28 -11.63
N ILE A 92 -12.23 -3.61 -12.70
CA ILE A 92 -11.13 -4.60 -12.67
C ILE A 92 -9.99 -4.12 -11.75
N ILE A 93 -9.67 -2.82 -11.77
CA ILE A 93 -8.65 -2.23 -10.89
C ILE A 93 -9.07 -2.38 -9.43
N ASP A 94 -10.36 -2.30 -9.12
CA ASP A 94 -10.88 -2.36 -7.75
C ASP A 94 -11.14 -3.79 -7.25
N VAL A 95 -11.19 -4.79 -8.13
CA VAL A 95 -11.37 -6.21 -7.76
C VAL A 95 -10.44 -6.66 -6.63
N PRO A 96 -9.11 -6.32 -6.62
CA PRO A 96 -8.22 -6.75 -5.56
C PRO A 96 -8.59 -6.28 -4.16
N ILE A 97 -9.38 -5.21 -4.03
CA ILE A 97 -9.84 -4.68 -2.72
C ILE A 97 -10.85 -5.65 -2.09
N VAL A 98 -11.65 -6.34 -2.91
CA VAL A 98 -12.77 -7.18 -2.46
C VAL A 98 -12.39 -8.66 -2.39
N VAL A 99 -11.45 -9.09 -3.23
CA VAL A 99 -11.04 -10.50 -3.30
C VAL A 99 -10.32 -10.92 -2.01
N PRO A 100 -10.71 -12.05 -1.38
CA PRO A 100 -9.97 -12.61 -0.25
C PRO A 100 -8.48 -12.82 -0.63
N HIS A 101 -7.57 -12.37 0.22
CA HIS A 101 -6.13 -12.39 -0.09
C HIS A 101 -5.59 -13.79 -0.41
N SER A 102 -6.08 -14.82 0.28
CA SER A 102 -5.74 -16.21 -0.03
C SER A 102 -6.22 -16.62 -1.44
N ALA A 103 -7.43 -16.22 -1.85
CA ALA A 103 -7.92 -16.47 -3.20
C ALA A 103 -7.08 -15.72 -4.24
N ALA A 104 -6.67 -14.48 -3.95
CA ALA A 104 -5.75 -13.72 -4.79
C ALA A 104 -4.41 -14.46 -4.99
N GLY A 105 -3.84 -15.01 -3.91
CA GLY A 105 -2.62 -15.81 -3.97
C GLY A 105 -2.76 -17.05 -4.87
N ILE A 106 -3.88 -17.76 -4.77
CA ILE A 106 -4.18 -18.92 -5.63
C ILE A 106 -4.32 -18.47 -7.09
N ALA A 107 -5.08 -17.39 -7.35
CA ALA A 107 -5.26 -16.87 -8.72
C ALA A 107 -3.91 -16.47 -9.34
N LEU A 108 -3.05 -15.78 -8.60
CA LEU A 108 -1.72 -15.43 -9.07
C LEU A 108 -0.83 -16.66 -9.28
N LEU A 109 -0.95 -17.70 -8.43
CA LEU A 109 -0.24 -18.96 -8.63
C LEU A 109 -0.69 -19.66 -9.90
N MET A 110 -1.97 -19.59 -10.28
CA MET A 110 -2.49 -20.15 -11.54
C MET A 110 -1.97 -19.42 -12.78
N VAL A 111 -1.49 -18.18 -12.64
CA VAL A 111 -0.92 -17.39 -13.75
C VAL A 111 0.61 -17.46 -13.77
N PHE A 112 1.26 -17.27 -12.61
CA PHE A 112 2.70 -17.15 -12.44
C PHE A 112 3.38 -18.44 -11.95
N GLY A 113 2.62 -19.50 -11.68
CA GLY A 113 3.16 -20.81 -11.29
C GLY A 113 4.16 -21.35 -12.31
N ARG A 114 5.14 -22.16 -11.86
CA ARG A 114 6.26 -22.64 -12.70
C ARG A 114 5.84 -23.29 -14.01
N ARG A 115 4.67 -23.94 -14.06
CA ARG A 115 4.13 -24.63 -15.23
C ARG A 115 3.05 -23.83 -15.96
N MET A 116 2.71 -22.64 -15.47
CA MET A 116 1.66 -21.79 -16.00
C MET A 116 2.21 -20.83 -17.08
N LEU A 117 1.29 -20.14 -17.79
CA LEU A 117 1.61 -19.35 -18.98
C LEU A 117 2.74 -18.32 -18.72
N LEU A 118 2.52 -17.41 -17.78
CA LEU A 118 3.52 -16.38 -17.49
C LEU A 118 4.71 -16.93 -16.73
N GLY A 119 4.51 -17.90 -15.83
CA GLY A 119 5.63 -18.55 -15.13
C GLY A 119 6.63 -19.23 -16.07
N LYS A 120 6.15 -19.87 -17.16
CA LYS A 120 7.02 -20.42 -18.20
C LYS A 120 7.70 -19.33 -19.02
N ALA A 121 6.94 -18.33 -19.49
CA ALA A 121 7.48 -17.26 -20.31
C ALA A 121 8.61 -16.49 -19.60
N PHE A 122 8.39 -16.08 -18.36
CA PHE A 122 9.41 -15.42 -17.56
C PHE A 122 10.53 -16.36 -17.11
N GLY A 123 10.23 -17.66 -16.95
CA GLY A 123 11.23 -18.69 -16.65
C GLY A 123 12.31 -18.81 -17.72
N LEU A 124 11.97 -18.55 -19.00
CA LEU A 124 12.97 -18.47 -20.09
C LEU A 124 13.94 -17.29 -19.92
N LEU A 125 13.53 -16.25 -19.20
CA LEU A 125 14.37 -15.08 -18.85
C LEU A 125 15.07 -15.27 -17.49
N GLY A 126 14.97 -16.46 -16.87
CA GLY A 126 15.55 -16.74 -15.56
C GLY A 126 14.75 -16.21 -14.36
N ILE A 127 13.57 -15.61 -14.59
CA ILE A 127 12.73 -15.02 -13.55
C ILE A 127 11.78 -16.08 -12.99
N LYS A 128 11.87 -16.34 -11.68
CA LYS A 128 10.98 -17.26 -10.95
C LYS A 128 10.09 -16.47 -10.01
N PHE A 129 8.80 -16.84 -9.94
CA PHE A 129 7.83 -16.20 -9.04
C PHE A 129 7.56 -17.05 -7.79
N VAL A 130 7.37 -18.34 -7.95
CA VAL A 130 7.06 -19.24 -6.84
C VAL A 130 8.30 -19.43 -5.93
N SER A 131 8.13 -19.16 -4.66
CA SER A 131 9.19 -19.19 -3.64
C SER A 131 10.36 -18.27 -4.03
N ALA A 132 10.06 -17.06 -4.46
CA ALA A 132 11.07 -16.09 -4.90
C ALA A 132 10.58 -14.64 -4.74
N VAL A 133 11.54 -13.72 -4.63
CA VAL A 133 11.26 -12.27 -4.45
C VAL A 133 10.31 -11.69 -5.52
N PRO A 134 10.44 -12.00 -6.83
CA PRO A 134 9.49 -11.50 -7.83
C PRO A 134 8.04 -11.91 -7.56
N GLY A 135 7.80 -13.08 -6.97
CA GLY A 135 6.45 -13.50 -6.58
C GLY A 135 5.86 -12.64 -5.47
N ILE A 136 6.66 -12.27 -4.47
CA ILE A 136 6.25 -11.35 -3.40
C ILE A 136 5.88 -9.98 -4.00
N VAL A 137 6.73 -9.46 -4.90
CA VAL A 137 6.47 -8.17 -5.58
C VAL A 137 5.16 -8.19 -6.36
N VAL A 138 4.91 -9.26 -7.14
CA VAL A 138 3.66 -9.40 -7.93
C VAL A 138 2.43 -9.47 -7.02
N VAL A 139 2.52 -10.19 -5.91
CA VAL A 139 1.43 -10.23 -4.92
C VAL A 139 1.16 -8.85 -4.34
N MET A 140 2.20 -8.18 -3.84
CA MET A 140 2.06 -6.85 -3.24
C MET A 140 1.54 -5.83 -4.25
N LEU A 141 2.01 -5.92 -5.51
CA LEU A 141 1.50 -5.10 -6.61
C LEU A 141 0.00 -5.35 -6.81
N PHE A 142 -0.41 -6.61 -6.96
CA PHE A 142 -1.80 -6.98 -7.23
C PHE A 142 -2.75 -6.48 -6.14
N VAL A 143 -2.46 -6.74 -4.87
CA VAL A 143 -3.39 -6.43 -3.75
C VAL A 143 -3.45 -4.95 -3.39
N SER A 144 -2.50 -4.14 -3.86
CA SER A 144 -2.40 -2.74 -3.43
C SER A 144 -2.43 -1.71 -4.55
N LEU A 145 -2.38 -2.11 -5.84
CA LEU A 145 -2.35 -1.17 -6.98
C LEU A 145 -3.53 -0.20 -7.03
N SER A 146 -4.71 -0.63 -6.60
CA SER A 146 -5.95 0.17 -6.59
C SER A 146 -5.79 1.47 -5.81
N PHE A 147 -5.04 1.44 -4.70
CA PHE A 147 -4.82 2.63 -3.87
C PHE A 147 -4.06 3.73 -4.61
N LEU A 148 -3.03 3.35 -5.38
CA LEU A 148 -2.28 4.33 -6.19
C LEU A 148 -3.09 4.81 -7.38
N VAL A 149 -3.69 3.88 -8.14
CA VAL A 149 -4.39 4.23 -9.39
C VAL A 149 -5.58 5.14 -9.11
N ASN A 150 -6.38 4.83 -8.08
CA ASN A 150 -7.53 5.66 -7.72
C ASN A 150 -7.12 7.04 -7.20
N ALA A 151 -6.14 7.11 -6.29
CA ALA A 151 -5.66 8.40 -5.80
C ALA A 151 -5.03 9.27 -6.91
N ALA A 152 -4.27 8.65 -7.83
CA ALA A 152 -3.71 9.35 -8.97
C ALA A 152 -4.80 9.84 -9.94
N ARG A 153 -5.82 9.01 -10.20
CA ARG A 153 -6.98 9.39 -11.02
C ARG A 153 -7.71 10.57 -10.43
N GLU A 154 -8.09 10.51 -9.15
CA GLU A 154 -8.72 11.63 -8.44
C GLU A 154 -7.87 12.90 -8.50
N GLY A 155 -6.55 12.75 -8.35
CA GLY A 155 -5.61 13.86 -8.50
C GLY A 155 -5.64 14.49 -9.88
N PHE A 156 -5.65 13.69 -10.94
CA PHE A 156 -5.76 14.20 -12.32
C PHE A 156 -7.15 14.79 -12.61
N GLU A 157 -8.23 14.18 -12.10
CA GLU A 157 -9.60 14.71 -12.25
C GLU A 157 -9.76 16.09 -11.60
N ALA A 158 -9.06 16.36 -10.50
CA ALA A 158 -9.06 17.67 -9.83
C ALA A 158 -8.32 18.77 -10.61
N VAL A 159 -7.45 18.42 -11.55
CA VAL A 159 -6.75 19.39 -12.42
C VAL A 159 -7.69 19.81 -13.56
N ASP A 160 -7.99 21.13 -13.69
CA ASP A 160 -8.84 21.65 -14.77
C ASP A 160 -8.26 21.31 -16.15
N PRO A 161 -9.00 20.54 -16.99
CA PRO A 161 -8.54 20.20 -18.34
C PRO A 161 -8.32 21.40 -19.26
N ARG A 162 -8.84 22.59 -18.91
CA ARG A 162 -8.60 23.81 -19.67
C ARG A 162 -7.12 24.21 -19.68
N LEU A 163 -6.39 23.96 -18.61
CA LEU A 163 -4.95 24.26 -18.52
C LEU A 163 -4.15 23.53 -19.61
N GLU A 164 -4.44 22.25 -19.80
CA GLU A 164 -3.82 21.45 -20.86
C GLU A 164 -4.22 21.95 -22.26
N ARG A 165 -5.50 22.32 -22.46
CA ARG A 165 -6.00 22.83 -23.72
C ARG A 165 -5.35 24.17 -24.10
N VAL A 166 -5.26 25.12 -23.14
CA VAL A 166 -4.59 26.41 -23.36
C VAL A 166 -3.11 26.21 -23.73
N ALA A 167 -2.39 25.35 -23.03
CA ALA A 167 -1.01 25.06 -23.39
C ALA A 167 -0.88 24.50 -24.81
N ARG A 168 -1.80 23.62 -25.22
CA ARG A 168 -1.82 23.04 -26.57
C ARG A 168 -2.15 24.06 -27.65
N THR A 169 -3.02 25.02 -27.41
CA THR A 169 -3.28 26.13 -28.34
C THR A 169 -2.07 27.05 -28.51
N LEU A 170 -1.19 27.11 -27.51
CA LEU A 170 0.10 27.81 -27.56
C LEU A 170 1.23 26.97 -28.16
N GLY A 171 0.93 25.78 -28.72
CA GLY A 171 1.90 24.94 -29.42
C GLY A 171 2.54 23.84 -28.55
N ALA A 172 2.14 23.69 -27.28
CA ALA A 172 2.68 22.61 -26.44
C ALA A 172 2.20 21.23 -26.93
N SER A 173 3.09 20.23 -26.92
CA SER A 173 2.72 18.84 -27.19
C SER A 173 1.88 18.25 -26.02
N PRO A 174 1.05 17.21 -26.26
CA PRO A 174 0.33 16.52 -25.18
C PRO A 174 1.28 15.99 -24.09
N TRP A 175 2.43 15.48 -24.47
CA TRP A 175 3.46 14.99 -23.55
C TRP A 175 4.04 16.10 -22.68
N TRP A 176 4.30 17.28 -23.27
CA TRP A 176 4.73 18.47 -22.52
C TRP A 176 3.67 18.93 -21.52
N ALA A 177 2.41 18.99 -21.95
CA ALA A 177 1.31 19.38 -21.08
C ALA A 177 1.14 18.40 -19.90
N PHE A 178 1.28 17.10 -20.15
CA PHE A 178 1.29 16.09 -19.08
C PHE A 178 2.36 16.38 -18.04
N TRP A 179 3.64 16.46 -18.46
CA TRP A 179 4.77 16.56 -17.51
C TRP A 179 4.91 17.93 -16.84
N ARG A 180 4.44 19.00 -17.49
CA ARG A 180 4.60 20.37 -16.98
C ARG A 180 3.35 20.94 -16.30
N ILE A 181 2.18 20.36 -16.54
CA ILE A 181 0.91 20.86 -15.98
C ILE A 181 0.26 19.78 -15.15
N SER A 182 -0.21 18.69 -15.77
CA SER A 182 -1.08 17.73 -15.10
C SER A 182 -0.38 16.94 -14.03
N PHE A 183 0.80 16.42 -14.30
CA PHE A 183 1.56 15.61 -13.36
C PHE A 183 2.01 16.41 -12.12
N PRO A 184 2.60 17.61 -12.21
CA PRO A 184 2.95 18.40 -11.03
C PRO A 184 1.75 18.79 -10.18
N LEU A 185 0.62 19.17 -10.81
CA LEU A 185 -0.59 19.55 -10.09
C LEU A 185 -1.27 18.34 -9.40
N ALA A 186 -1.17 17.14 -9.98
CA ALA A 186 -1.69 15.90 -9.39
C ALA A 186 -0.70 15.22 -8.43
N TRP A 187 0.56 15.69 -8.35
CA TRP A 187 1.66 15.02 -7.64
C TRP A 187 1.33 14.66 -6.20
N ARG A 188 0.65 15.54 -5.48
CA ARG A 188 0.28 15.30 -4.07
C ARG A 188 -0.65 14.10 -3.90
N SER A 189 -1.64 13.98 -4.78
CA SER A 189 -2.56 12.84 -4.78
C SER A 189 -1.84 11.56 -5.16
N ILE A 190 -0.95 11.64 -6.18
CA ILE A 190 -0.10 10.51 -6.60
C ILE A 190 0.79 10.06 -5.43
N LEU A 191 1.49 10.97 -4.76
CA LEU A 191 2.35 10.66 -3.61
C LEU A 191 1.55 10.04 -2.46
N SER A 192 0.37 10.59 -2.16
CA SER A 192 -0.53 10.02 -1.15
C SER A 192 -0.96 8.59 -1.51
N GLY A 193 -1.29 8.34 -2.78
CA GLY A 193 -1.60 7.01 -3.29
C GLY A 193 -0.42 6.05 -3.20
N MET A 194 0.80 6.50 -3.51
CA MET A 194 2.02 5.70 -3.36
C MET A 194 2.25 5.29 -1.90
N ILE A 195 2.09 6.22 -0.96
CA ILE A 195 2.25 5.95 0.48
C ILE A 195 1.21 4.92 0.95
N LEU A 196 -0.05 5.09 0.55
CA LEU A 196 -1.12 4.15 0.90
C LEU A 196 -0.88 2.76 0.29
N MET A 197 -0.51 2.70 -0.98
CA MET A 197 -0.16 1.45 -1.66
C MET A 197 1.00 0.75 -0.98
N TRP A 198 2.07 1.47 -0.69
CA TRP A 198 3.24 0.92 -0.02
C TRP A 198 2.92 0.40 1.38
N ALA A 199 2.20 1.19 2.19
CA ALA A 199 1.76 0.78 3.52
C ALA A 199 0.86 -0.47 3.47
N ARG A 200 -0.03 -0.55 2.46
CA ARG A 200 -0.87 -1.73 2.23
C ARG A 200 -0.04 -2.96 1.87
N GLY A 201 0.99 -2.79 1.03
CA GLY A 201 1.93 -3.85 0.67
C GLY A 201 2.70 -4.39 1.87
N LEU A 202 3.16 -3.53 2.79
CA LEU A 202 3.89 -3.94 4.00
C LEU A 202 3.11 -4.92 4.89
N SER A 203 1.80 -4.83 4.91
CA SER A 203 0.93 -5.67 5.72
C SER A 203 0.45 -6.94 5.01
N GLU A 204 0.92 -7.21 3.77
CA GLU A 204 0.41 -8.34 3.01
C GLU A 204 1.00 -9.66 3.52
N PHE A 205 0.10 -10.55 3.89
CA PHE A 205 0.37 -11.90 4.37
C PHE A 205 -0.32 -12.97 3.52
N GLY A 206 -1.64 -12.86 3.36
CA GLY A 206 -2.49 -13.93 2.91
C GLY A 206 -2.21 -14.45 1.49
N ALA A 207 -1.86 -13.57 0.56
CA ALA A 207 -1.50 -13.98 -0.79
C ALA A 207 0.01 -14.33 -0.89
N VAL A 208 0.87 -13.67 -0.11
CA VAL A 208 2.31 -13.95 -0.10
C VAL A 208 2.59 -15.35 0.41
N VAL A 209 1.96 -15.79 1.50
CA VAL A 209 2.19 -17.12 2.07
C VAL A 209 1.89 -18.27 1.10
N ILE A 210 0.98 -18.04 0.12
CA ILE A 210 0.61 -19.03 -0.88
C ILE A 210 1.62 -19.09 -2.03
N ILE A 211 2.09 -17.94 -2.51
CA ILE A 211 3.00 -17.88 -3.68
C ILE A 211 4.47 -18.04 -3.29
N ALA A 212 4.86 -17.44 -2.16
CA ALA A 212 6.26 -17.34 -1.75
C ALA A 212 6.39 -17.36 -0.22
N TYR A 213 6.19 -18.54 0.36
CA TYR A 213 6.42 -18.74 1.79
C TYR A 213 7.86 -18.38 2.16
N HIS A 214 8.83 -18.84 1.36
CA HIS A 214 10.23 -18.46 1.44
C HIS A 214 10.68 -17.75 0.15
N PRO A 215 11.51 -16.68 0.26
CA PRO A 215 12.02 -16.05 1.49
C PRO A 215 10.90 -15.36 2.26
N MET A 216 10.93 -15.43 3.59
CA MET A 216 9.84 -14.93 4.44
C MET A 216 9.86 -13.41 4.55
N VAL A 217 8.73 -12.77 4.23
CA VAL A 217 8.44 -11.39 4.65
C VAL A 217 8.03 -11.37 6.14
N ALA A 218 8.17 -10.23 6.80
CA ALA A 218 7.93 -10.12 8.24
C ALA A 218 6.51 -10.56 8.70
N PRO A 219 5.41 -10.32 7.97
CA PRO A 219 4.10 -10.88 8.32
C PRO A 219 4.06 -12.42 8.27
N VAL A 220 4.79 -13.05 7.33
CA VAL A 220 4.89 -14.52 7.24
C VAL A 220 5.71 -15.07 8.38
N LEU A 221 6.87 -14.47 8.68
CA LEU A 221 7.72 -14.85 9.81
C LEU A 221 6.97 -14.71 11.15
N LEU A 222 6.21 -13.62 11.32
CA LEU A 222 5.39 -13.42 12.50
C LEU A 222 4.39 -14.56 12.70
N TYR A 223 3.71 -14.94 11.62
CA TYR A 223 2.73 -16.02 11.64
C TYR A 223 3.39 -17.37 11.93
N GLU A 224 4.52 -17.68 11.28
CA GLU A 224 5.27 -18.92 11.52
C GLU A 224 5.72 -19.03 12.97
N ARG A 225 6.26 -17.97 13.56
CA ARG A 225 6.65 -17.96 14.97
C ARG A 225 5.47 -18.14 15.92
N PHE A 226 4.30 -17.60 15.53
CA PHE A 226 3.08 -17.79 16.30
C PHE A 226 2.61 -19.23 16.27
N GLU A 227 2.53 -19.85 15.10
CA GLU A 227 2.09 -21.24 14.93
C GLU A 227 3.07 -22.24 15.55
N SER A 228 4.37 -22.04 15.38
CA SER A 228 5.39 -22.99 15.81
C SER A 228 5.77 -22.87 17.29
N PHE A 229 5.78 -21.63 17.84
CA PHE A 229 6.32 -21.36 19.18
C PHE A 229 5.35 -20.56 20.08
N GLY A 230 4.21 -20.16 19.55
CA GLY A 230 3.17 -19.42 20.28
C GLY A 230 3.47 -17.94 20.51
N LEU A 231 2.59 -17.30 21.26
CA LEU A 231 2.57 -15.84 21.45
C LEU A 231 3.86 -15.27 22.07
N ARG A 232 4.56 -16.05 22.88
CA ARG A 232 5.78 -15.58 23.56
C ARG A 232 6.88 -15.21 22.56
N TYR A 233 7.04 -15.98 21.48
CA TYR A 233 8.08 -15.78 20.47
C TYR A 233 7.64 -14.87 19.33
N SER A 234 6.37 -14.84 18.99
CA SER A 234 5.84 -13.97 17.95
C SER A 234 5.66 -12.50 18.40
N ARG A 235 5.36 -12.27 19.69
CA ARG A 235 5.10 -10.94 20.24
C ARG A 235 6.22 -9.92 20.03
N PRO A 236 7.52 -10.21 20.27
CA PRO A 236 8.58 -9.24 19.99
C PRO A 236 8.64 -8.83 18.52
N VAL A 237 8.46 -9.75 17.59
CA VAL A 237 8.40 -9.47 16.14
C VAL A 237 7.20 -8.61 15.81
N ALA A 238 6.01 -8.92 16.37
CA ALA A 238 4.81 -8.09 16.21
C ALA A 238 5.02 -6.67 16.73
N THR A 239 5.65 -6.53 17.90
CA THR A 239 5.97 -5.22 18.50
C THR A 239 6.89 -4.42 17.59
N LEU A 240 7.97 -5.03 17.10
CA LEU A 240 8.91 -4.39 16.17
C LEU A 240 8.20 -3.94 14.89
N MET A 241 7.40 -4.81 14.28
CA MET A 241 6.65 -4.46 13.07
C MET A 241 5.71 -3.28 13.29
N ILE A 242 4.94 -3.29 14.38
CA ILE A 242 4.02 -2.18 14.72
C ILE A 242 4.81 -0.88 14.90
N LEU A 243 5.89 -0.90 15.66
CA LEU A 243 6.69 0.30 15.91
C LEU A 243 7.34 0.83 14.63
N ILE A 244 7.95 -0.03 13.83
CA ILE A 244 8.60 0.35 12.57
C ILE A 244 7.56 0.90 11.58
N CYS A 245 6.42 0.23 11.39
CA CYS A 245 5.35 0.70 10.53
C CYS A 245 4.78 2.04 11.00
N LEU A 246 4.56 2.20 12.32
CA LEU A 246 4.05 3.44 12.90
C LEU A 246 5.02 4.60 12.67
N VAL A 247 6.31 4.41 13.01
CA VAL A 247 7.34 5.44 12.82
C VAL A 247 7.43 5.82 11.35
N THR A 248 7.51 4.82 10.46
CA THR A 248 7.60 5.06 9.02
C THR A 248 6.38 5.81 8.49
N PHE A 249 5.17 5.40 8.88
CA PHE A 249 3.94 6.07 8.47
C PHE A 249 3.86 7.51 8.97
N VAL A 250 4.23 7.76 10.23
CA VAL A 250 4.26 9.12 10.79
C VAL A 250 5.28 9.98 10.06
N VAL A 251 6.49 9.48 9.82
CA VAL A 251 7.54 10.20 9.08
C VAL A 251 7.05 10.57 7.68
N LEU A 252 6.50 9.63 6.93
CA LEU A 252 5.99 9.88 5.58
C LEU A 252 4.83 10.89 5.59
N ARG A 253 3.94 10.80 6.56
CA ARG A 253 2.81 11.73 6.69
C ARG A 253 3.27 13.15 7.03
N VAL A 254 4.30 13.28 7.88
CA VAL A 254 4.89 14.58 8.21
C VAL A 254 5.58 15.20 6.99
N ILE A 255 6.31 14.40 6.22
CA ILE A 255 6.97 14.86 4.98
C ILE A 255 5.90 15.33 3.98
N ALA A 256 4.91 14.50 3.68
CA ALA A 256 3.82 14.84 2.78
C ALA A 256 2.96 16.02 3.26
N GLY A 257 2.86 16.24 4.58
CA GLY A 257 2.10 17.34 5.17
C GLY A 257 2.84 18.69 5.20
N ARG A 258 4.17 18.70 5.17
CA ARG A 258 4.98 19.94 5.13
C ARG A 258 4.83 20.65 3.80
N GLU A 259 4.76 19.92 2.70
CA GLU A 259 4.49 20.49 1.36
C GLU A 259 3.14 21.23 1.29
N ARG A 260 2.20 20.91 2.20
CA ARG A 260 0.88 21.57 2.27
C ARG A 260 0.92 22.97 2.89
N LYS A 261 1.95 23.29 3.70
CA LYS A 261 2.06 24.58 4.42
C LYS A 261 2.87 25.63 3.67
N GLU A 262 3.71 25.24 2.74
CA GLU A 262 4.56 26.18 1.98
C GLU A 262 3.83 26.84 0.81
N GLU A 263 2.61 26.41 0.47
CA GLU A 263 1.82 26.95 -0.65
C GLU A 263 0.49 27.61 -0.22
N ALA A 264 0.20 27.71 1.09
CA ALA A 264 -0.96 28.40 1.63
C ALA A 264 -0.57 29.76 2.21
#